data_5013dc4a012774c5d642244cfd59578b
#
_entry.id   5013dc4a012774c5d642244cfd59578b
#
_cell.length_a   1.000
_cell.length_b   1.000
_cell.length_c   1.000
_cell.angle_alpha   90.00
_cell.angle_beta   90.00
_cell.angle_gamma   90.00
#
_symmetry.space_group_name_H-M   'P 1'
#
loop_
_entity.id
_entity.type
_entity.pdbx_description
1 polymer ?
#
loop_
_entity_poly.entity_id
_entity_poly.type
_entity_poly.pdbx_seq_one_letter_code
_entity_poly.pdbx_strand_id
1 'polypeptide(L)'
;KQEEAGKIEILWDTQLKEVCGDDMGVTSIKLDNKGSEISKEVMGVFIAIGHKPNTEIFDGQLDMDNGYIIIKSGLNGSVTSSSVEGVFAAGDVSDQIYRQAVTSAGFGCMAALDAEKYLSES
;
A
#
# COMPACT_ATOMS: atom_id res chain seq x y z
N LYS A 1 9.22 -22.37 -13.34
CA LYS A 1 8.87 -23.67 -12.66
C LYS A 1 7.35 -23.82 -12.38
N GLN A 2 6.60 -22.72 -12.17
CA GLN A 2 5.14 -22.77 -11.96
C GLN A 2 4.36 -22.76 -13.27
N GLU A 3 4.92 -22.15 -14.32
CA GLU A 3 4.38 -22.13 -15.68
C GLU A 3 4.28 -23.53 -16.30
N GLU A 4 5.26 -24.39 -16.02
CA GLU A 4 5.30 -25.79 -16.48
C GLU A 4 4.18 -26.67 -15.87
N ALA A 5 3.55 -26.25 -14.78
CA ALA A 5 2.48 -27.01 -14.13
C ALA A 5 1.08 -26.76 -14.72
N GLY A 6 0.95 -25.90 -15.75
CA GLY A 6 -0.34 -25.58 -16.39
C GLY A 6 -1.34 -24.84 -15.49
N LYS A 7 -0.91 -24.36 -14.31
CA LYS A 7 -1.76 -23.64 -13.35
C LYS A 7 -1.63 -22.13 -13.44
N ILE A 8 -0.59 -21.63 -14.10
CA ILE A 8 -0.31 -20.20 -14.25
C ILE A 8 -0.07 -19.92 -15.74
N GLU A 9 -0.76 -18.94 -16.26
CA GLU A 9 -0.57 -18.40 -17.60
C GLU A 9 -0.03 -16.96 -17.49
N ILE A 10 1.03 -16.64 -18.22
CA ILE A 10 1.60 -15.29 -18.29
C ILE A 10 1.22 -14.70 -19.65
N LEU A 11 0.56 -13.55 -19.63
CA LEU A 11 0.19 -12.79 -20.80
C LEU A 11 1.18 -11.63 -20.98
N TRP A 12 2.18 -11.83 -21.83
CA TRP A 12 3.19 -10.81 -22.11
C TRP A 12 2.64 -9.65 -22.95
N ASP A 13 3.18 -8.45 -22.72
CA ASP A 13 2.82 -7.23 -23.47
C ASP A 13 1.31 -6.91 -23.40
N THR A 14 0.69 -7.22 -22.26
CA THR A 14 -0.77 -7.13 -22.08
C THR A 14 -1.09 -6.16 -20.96
N GLN A 15 -2.09 -5.31 -21.18
CA GLN A 15 -2.59 -4.35 -20.21
C GLN A 15 -4.05 -4.66 -19.87
N LEU A 16 -4.41 -4.53 -18.59
CA LEU A 16 -5.80 -4.59 -18.15
C LEU A 16 -6.51 -3.29 -18.56
N LYS A 17 -7.62 -3.40 -19.31
CA LYS A 17 -8.47 -2.27 -19.69
C LYS A 17 -9.69 -2.12 -18.80
N GLU A 18 -10.37 -3.21 -18.53
CA GLU A 18 -11.63 -3.18 -17.82
C GLU A 18 -11.83 -4.45 -17.01
N VAL A 19 -12.40 -4.32 -15.83
CA VAL A 19 -12.91 -5.43 -15.03
C VAL A 19 -14.42 -5.42 -15.15
N CYS A 20 -15.00 -6.51 -15.66
CA CYS A 20 -16.43 -6.67 -15.84
C CYS A 20 -17.02 -7.56 -14.75
N GLY A 21 -18.26 -7.29 -14.37
CA GLY A 21 -18.96 -8.05 -13.35
C GLY A 21 -20.45 -7.80 -13.36
N ASP A 22 -21.15 -8.46 -12.47
CA ASP A 22 -22.57 -8.32 -12.20
C ASP A 22 -22.81 -8.19 -10.69
N ASP A 23 -24.06 -8.30 -10.24
CA ASP A 23 -24.44 -8.22 -8.82
C ASP A 23 -23.80 -9.32 -7.95
N MET A 24 -23.30 -10.40 -8.57
CA MET A 24 -22.66 -11.52 -7.88
C MET A 24 -21.12 -11.35 -7.78
N GLY A 25 -20.54 -10.40 -8.52
CA GLY A 25 -19.11 -10.11 -8.49
C GLY A 25 -18.44 -10.03 -9.86
N VAL A 26 -17.13 -10.22 -9.87
CA VAL A 26 -16.32 -10.19 -11.10
C VAL A 26 -16.60 -11.42 -11.94
N THR A 27 -16.85 -11.20 -13.24
CA THR A 27 -17.12 -12.28 -14.21
C THR A 27 -16.04 -12.38 -15.29
N SER A 28 -15.45 -11.27 -15.70
CA SER A 28 -14.44 -11.26 -16.76
C SER A 28 -13.55 -10.03 -16.71
N ILE A 29 -12.49 -10.06 -17.50
CA ILE A 29 -11.59 -8.92 -17.75
C ILE A 29 -11.44 -8.69 -19.24
N LYS A 30 -11.33 -7.40 -19.63
CA LYS A 30 -10.89 -7.00 -20.96
C LYS A 30 -9.43 -6.58 -20.91
N LEU A 31 -8.67 -7.12 -21.79
CA LEU A 31 -7.23 -6.94 -21.90
C LEU A 31 -6.89 -6.34 -23.26
N ASP A 32 -5.85 -5.52 -23.31
CA ASP A 32 -5.22 -5.07 -24.54
C ASP A 32 -3.87 -5.74 -24.72
N ASN A 33 -3.72 -6.53 -25.74
CA ASN A 33 -2.44 -7.09 -26.17
C ASN A 33 -2.00 -6.44 -27.48
N LYS A 34 -1.13 -5.43 -27.39
CA LYS A 34 -0.57 -4.71 -28.55
C LYS A 34 -1.67 -4.18 -29.52
N GLY A 35 -2.76 -3.67 -29.00
CA GLY A 35 -3.88 -3.12 -29.77
C GLY A 35 -4.95 -4.15 -30.13
N SER A 36 -4.81 -5.41 -29.73
CA SER A 36 -5.82 -6.45 -29.88
C SER A 36 -6.56 -6.64 -28.55
N GLU A 37 -7.88 -6.52 -28.57
CA GLU A 37 -8.70 -6.75 -27.39
C GLU A 37 -8.92 -8.25 -27.17
N ILE A 38 -8.68 -8.70 -25.94
CA ILE A 38 -8.88 -10.07 -25.48
C ILE A 38 -9.81 -10.03 -24.27
N SER A 39 -10.84 -10.87 -24.25
CA SER A 39 -11.67 -11.09 -23.06
C SER A 39 -11.33 -12.43 -22.40
N LYS A 40 -11.20 -12.44 -21.06
CA LYS A 40 -11.00 -13.66 -20.27
C LYS A 40 -12.00 -13.73 -19.13
N GLU A 41 -12.62 -14.87 -18.93
CA GLU A 41 -13.44 -15.16 -17.76
C GLU A 41 -12.55 -15.34 -16.53
N VAL A 42 -12.86 -14.63 -15.45
CA VAL A 42 -12.16 -14.70 -14.16
C VAL A 42 -13.16 -14.48 -13.02
N MET A 43 -12.90 -15.08 -11.87
CA MET A 43 -13.73 -14.92 -10.67
C MET A 43 -13.24 -13.80 -9.75
N GLY A 44 -12.09 -13.22 -10.03
CA GLY A 44 -11.51 -12.12 -9.25
C GLY A 44 -10.25 -11.56 -9.89
N VAL A 45 -9.88 -10.34 -9.50
CA VAL A 45 -8.72 -9.62 -10.04
C VAL A 45 -7.95 -8.98 -8.89
N PHE A 46 -6.63 -9.20 -8.89
CA PHE A 46 -5.72 -8.49 -8.01
C PHE A 46 -4.91 -7.49 -8.84
N ILE A 47 -5.00 -6.22 -8.48
CA ILE A 47 -4.19 -5.17 -9.09
C ILE A 47 -2.91 -5.02 -8.27
N ALA A 48 -1.81 -5.59 -8.75
CA ALA A 48 -0.53 -5.65 -8.05
C ALA A 48 0.56 -4.82 -8.77
N ILE A 49 0.25 -3.55 -9.08
CA ILE A 49 1.11 -2.64 -9.87
C ILE A 49 1.95 -1.69 -9.02
N GLY A 50 2.00 -1.89 -7.71
CA GLY A 50 2.72 -1.07 -6.74
C GLY A 50 1.79 -0.44 -5.71
N HIS A 51 2.38 0.37 -4.83
CA HIS A 51 1.68 1.07 -3.77
C HIS A 51 1.98 2.56 -3.84
N LYS A 52 0.96 3.36 -3.61
CA LYS A 52 1.07 4.80 -3.40
C LYS A 52 0.42 5.12 -2.05
N PRO A 53 1.15 5.71 -1.09
CA PRO A 53 0.54 6.09 0.18
C PRO A 53 -0.45 7.24 -0.02
N ASN A 54 -1.55 7.25 0.74
CA ASN A 54 -2.58 8.30 0.68
C ASN A 54 -2.19 9.46 1.60
N THR A 55 -1.10 10.13 1.30
CA THR A 55 -0.47 11.17 2.13
C THR A 55 -0.51 12.56 1.52
N GLU A 56 -1.08 12.71 0.32
CA GLU A 56 -1.18 14.00 -0.39
C GLU A 56 -1.84 15.10 0.44
N ILE A 57 -2.76 14.73 1.35
CA ILE A 57 -3.40 15.69 2.26
C ILE A 57 -2.44 16.36 3.25
N PHE A 58 -1.24 15.80 3.43
CA PHE A 58 -0.20 16.31 4.33
C PHE A 58 0.92 17.02 3.60
N ASP A 59 0.83 17.23 2.28
CA ASP A 59 1.82 17.93 1.48
C ASP A 59 2.10 19.33 2.06
N GLY A 60 3.38 19.62 2.26
CA GLY A 60 3.84 20.87 2.84
C GLY A 60 3.59 21.02 4.35
N GLN A 61 3.03 20.01 5.02
CA GLN A 61 2.79 20.01 6.46
C GLN A 61 3.73 19.06 7.21
N LEU A 62 4.05 17.91 6.60
CA LEU A 62 4.94 16.89 7.17
C LEU A 62 6.13 16.66 6.23
N ASP A 63 7.28 16.30 6.81
CA ASP A 63 8.41 15.84 6.01
C ASP A 63 8.09 14.47 5.42
N MET A 64 8.28 14.35 4.10
CA MET A 64 8.00 13.12 3.36
C MET A 64 9.14 12.79 2.40
N ASP A 65 9.33 11.49 2.14
CA ASP A 65 10.19 10.96 1.08
C ASP A 65 9.38 10.06 0.15
N ASN A 66 9.31 10.40 -1.15
CA ASN A 66 8.51 9.69 -2.14
C ASN A 66 7.03 9.49 -1.74
N GLY A 67 6.46 10.45 -1.00
CA GLY A 67 5.10 10.40 -0.47
C GLY A 67 4.95 9.63 0.85
N TYR A 68 6.00 9.02 1.38
CA TYR A 68 5.97 8.36 2.70
C TYR A 68 6.37 9.35 3.79
N ILE A 69 5.62 9.36 4.90
CA ILE A 69 5.90 10.22 6.03
C ILE A 69 7.20 9.76 6.71
N ILE A 70 8.13 10.69 6.88
CA ILE A 70 9.40 10.44 7.59
C ILE A 70 9.12 10.39 9.09
N ILE A 71 9.57 9.32 9.75
CA ILE A 71 9.50 9.13 11.21
C ILE A 71 10.89 9.11 11.83
N LYS A 72 10.98 9.44 13.11
CA LYS A 72 12.26 9.56 13.83
C LYS A 72 12.99 8.25 14.09
N SER A 73 12.33 7.10 13.90
CA SER A 73 12.92 5.75 13.99
C SER A 73 13.70 5.48 15.28
N GLY A 74 13.23 5.98 16.41
CA GLY A 74 13.84 5.82 17.73
C GLY A 74 14.86 6.86 18.11
N LEU A 75 15.22 7.78 17.23
CA LEU A 75 16.03 8.93 17.59
C LEU A 75 15.24 9.86 18.53
N ASN A 76 15.92 10.34 19.59
CA ASN A 76 15.32 11.23 20.60
C ASN A 76 14.13 10.60 21.37
N GLY A 77 14.11 9.28 21.51
CA GLY A 77 13.16 8.57 22.39
C GLY A 77 11.76 8.35 21.83
N SER A 78 11.54 8.61 20.55
CA SER A 78 10.30 8.27 19.84
C SER A 78 10.60 7.54 18.56
N VAL A 79 9.80 6.53 18.23
CA VAL A 79 9.95 5.75 16.99
C VAL A 79 9.07 6.36 15.89
N THR A 80 7.84 6.71 16.21
CA THR A 80 6.77 7.01 15.25
C THR A 80 6.48 8.51 15.07
N SER A 81 7.17 9.38 15.82
CA SER A 81 7.02 10.83 15.67
C SER A 81 7.45 11.30 14.28
N SER A 82 6.61 12.14 13.69
CA SER A 82 6.89 12.85 12.44
C SER A 82 7.78 14.11 12.67
N SER A 83 7.92 14.95 11.65
CA SER A 83 8.57 16.26 11.73
C SER A 83 7.78 17.28 12.58
N VAL A 84 6.48 17.06 12.76
CA VAL A 84 5.60 17.95 13.56
C VAL A 84 5.34 17.31 14.92
N GLU A 85 5.51 18.10 15.97
CA GLU A 85 5.28 17.67 17.35
C GLU A 85 3.82 17.26 17.58
N GLY A 86 3.61 16.15 18.31
CA GLY A 86 2.29 15.59 18.56
C GLY A 86 1.68 14.83 17.37
N VAL A 87 2.40 14.71 16.26
CA VAL A 87 1.97 13.94 15.08
C VAL A 87 2.81 12.68 14.93
N PHE A 88 2.15 11.54 14.87
CA PHE A 88 2.75 10.21 14.79
C PHE A 88 2.28 9.50 13.51
N ALA A 89 3.16 8.73 12.88
CA ALA A 89 2.83 7.96 11.68
C ALA A 89 3.19 6.49 11.84
N ALA A 90 2.32 5.60 11.37
CA ALA A 90 2.50 4.16 11.45
C ALA A 90 1.85 3.45 10.26
N GLY A 91 2.36 2.26 9.94
CA GLY A 91 1.86 1.44 8.85
C GLY A 91 2.36 1.89 7.48
N ASP A 92 1.61 1.57 6.45
CA ASP A 92 2.01 1.75 5.04
C ASP A 92 2.33 3.21 4.66
N VAL A 93 1.84 4.18 5.42
CA VAL A 93 2.13 5.61 5.18
C VAL A 93 3.57 6.00 5.51
N SER A 94 4.28 5.20 6.32
CA SER A 94 5.67 5.40 6.73
C SER A 94 6.59 4.22 6.41
N ASP A 95 6.02 3.05 6.09
CA ASP A 95 6.77 1.84 5.72
C ASP A 95 6.79 1.66 4.19
N GLN A 96 7.80 2.22 3.54
CA GLN A 96 7.99 2.03 2.10
C GLN A 96 8.65 0.70 1.72
N ILE A 97 9.11 -0.10 2.70
CA ILE A 97 9.94 -1.29 2.47
C ILE A 97 9.13 -2.58 2.60
N TYR A 98 8.52 -2.82 3.75
CA TYR A 98 7.89 -4.11 4.08
C TYR A 98 6.41 -4.15 3.72
N ARG A 99 5.64 -3.15 4.16
CA ARG A 99 4.20 -3.02 3.86
C ARG A 99 3.43 -4.30 4.17
N GLN A 100 3.64 -4.82 5.37
CA GLN A 100 2.99 -6.04 5.87
C GLN A 100 2.02 -5.70 7.01
N ALA A 101 0.93 -6.46 7.11
CA ALA A 101 -0.06 -6.27 8.17
C ALA A 101 0.57 -6.36 9.57
N VAL A 102 1.52 -7.28 9.77
CA VAL A 102 2.20 -7.45 11.06
C VAL A 102 3.13 -6.28 11.40
N THR A 103 3.83 -5.70 10.41
CA THR A 103 4.65 -4.49 10.65
C THR A 103 3.77 -3.29 10.95
N SER A 104 2.67 -3.11 10.22
CA SER A 104 1.69 -2.06 10.47
C SER A 104 1.08 -2.16 11.87
N ALA A 105 0.73 -3.36 12.32
CA ALA A 105 0.22 -3.58 13.68
C ALA A 105 1.26 -3.24 14.76
N GLY A 106 2.53 -3.63 14.56
CA GLY A 106 3.63 -3.31 15.45
C GLY A 106 3.89 -1.80 15.55
N PHE A 107 3.99 -1.12 14.41
CA PHE A 107 4.14 0.34 14.38
C PHE A 107 2.92 1.06 14.96
N GLY A 108 1.71 0.56 14.74
CA GLY A 108 0.49 1.10 15.34
C GLY A 108 0.52 1.04 16.87
N CYS A 109 0.98 -0.07 17.44
CA CYS A 109 1.20 -0.18 18.88
C CYS A 109 2.23 0.84 19.38
N MET A 110 3.37 0.98 18.70
CA MET A 110 4.39 1.96 19.06
C MET A 110 3.87 3.40 18.96
N ALA A 111 3.08 3.73 17.94
CA ALA A 111 2.49 5.05 17.79
C ALA A 111 1.52 5.39 18.93
N ALA A 112 0.74 4.40 19.38
CA ALA A 112 -0.15 4.59 20.52
C ALA A 112 0.63 4.88 21.82
N LEU A 113 1.73 4.16 22.06
CA LEU A 113 2.60 4.38 23.21
C LEU A 113 3.35 5.73 23.13
N ASP A 114 3.83 6.10 21.95
CA ASP A 114 4.47 7.40 21.73
C ASP A 114 3.48 8.55 21.99
N ALA A 115 2.22 8.40 21.55
CA ALA A 115 1.17 9.38 21.79
C ALA A 115 0.77 9.47 23.28
N GLU A 116 0.64 8.33 23.96
CA GLU A 116 0.37 8.29 25.41
C GLU A 116 1.46 9.02 26.19
N LYS A 117 2.72 8.72 25.87
CA LYS A 117 3.86 9.39 26.47
C LYS A 117 3.83 10.90 26.25
N TYR A 118 3.62 11.34 25.01
CA TYR A 118 3.52 12.75 24.65
C TYR A 118 2.46 13.48 25.49
N LEU A 119 1.25 12.89 25.59
CA LEU A 119 0.15 13.47 26.37
C LEU A 119 0.41 13.50 27.88
N SER A 120 1.25 12.58 28.40
CA SER A 120 1.59 12.54 29.83
C SER A 120 2.68 13.54 30.22
N GLU A 121 3.48 13.98 29.24
CA GLU A 121 4.60 14.93 29.44
C GLU A 121 4.22 16.38 29.04
N SER A 122 3.04 16.56 28.44
CA SER A 122 2.49 17.87 28.03
C SER A 122 1.61 18.44 29.14
#